data_aa401916f4c4cc18f38a2ac84cb01eb3
#
_entry.id   aa401916f4c4cc18f38a2ac84cb01eb3
#
_cell.length_a   1.000
_cell.length_b   1.000
_cell.length_c   1.000
_cell.angle_alpha   90.00
_cell.angle_beta   90.00
_cell.angle_gamma   90.00
#
_symmetry.space_group_name_H-M   'P 1'
#
loop_
_entity.id
_entity.type
_entity.pdbx_description
1 polymer ?
#
loop_
_entity_poly.entity_id
_entity_poly.type
_entity_poly.pdbx_seq_one_letter_code
_entity_poly.pdbx_strand_id
1 'polypeptide(L)'
;ISFPPWFTEGLYSYISNPWSTEIAMHVQDAARCHLITGAQRAPDLIAPWAGHAVWKYVADVMGEAVIANVLYMARVSRSMEKGFQYATGMDMSTLLLEVSQYHLGGEANPVMFPALSSAKNLRKAAKNGGDFPIPLKRHLNYRQVSLHPNGQVCAVVTEERGQIKI
;
A
#
# COMPACT_ATOMS: atom_id res chain seq x y z
N ILE A 1 3.11 10.70 22.40
CA ILE A 1 3.68 10.39 21.09
C ILE A 1 2.61 9.64 20.34
N SER A 2 2.17 10.18 19.20
CA SER A 2 1.26 9.48 18.30
C SER A 2 2.10 8.82 17.21
N PHE A 3 2.05 7.50 17.14
CA PHE A 3 2.61 6.76 16.01
C PHE A 3 1.57 6.69 14.88
N PRO A 4 2.00 6.56 13.63
CA PRO A 4 1.06 6.45 12.51
C PRO A 4 0.23 5.16 12.61
N PRO A 5 -1.02 5.16 12.10
CA PRO A 5 -1.93 4.02 12.19
C PRO A 5 -1.33 2.71 11.68
N TRP A 6 -0.63 2.72 10.55
CA TRP A 6 -0.02 1.51 9.99
C TRP A 6 0.98 0.83 10.94
N PHE A 7 1.68 1.62 11.78
CA PHE A 7 2.63 1.06 12.75
C PHE A 7 1.91 0.35 13.90
N THR A 8 0.92 1.01 14.51
CA THR A 8 0.20 0.50 15.68
C THR A 8 -0.83 -0.56 15.31
N GLU A 9 -1.67 -0.27 14.33
CA GLU A 9 -2.71 -1.20 13.86
C GLU A 9 -2.11 -2.40 13.12
N GLY A 10 -1.01 -2.17 12.37
CA GLY A 10 -0.26 -3.24 11.75
C GLY A 10 0.36 -4.20 12.75
N LEU A 11 0.93 -3.69 13.84
CA LEU A 11 1.44 -4.53 14.94
C LEU A 11 0.31 -5.30 15.62
N TYR A 12 -0.81 -4.62 15.89
CA TYR A 12 -1.99 -5.27 16.47
C TYR A 12 -2.50 -6.38 15.55
N SER A 13 -2.62 -6.11 14.25
CA SER A 13 -3.01 -7.10 13.26
C SER A 13 -2.04 -8.29 13.22
N TYR A 14 -0.73 -8.04 13.25
CA TYR A 14 0.29 -9.09 13.25
C TYR A 14 0.19 -10.01 14.48
N ILE A 15 -0.03 -9.44 15.67
CA ILE A 15 -0.11 -10.21 16.92
C ILE A 15 -1.44 -10.96 17.03
N SER A 16 -2.55 -10.35 16.58
CA SER A 16 -3.89 -10.89 16.79
C SER A 16 -4.32 -11.88 15.72
N ASN A 17 -3.79 -11.77 14.51
CA ASN A 17 -4.19 -12.57 13.37
C ASN A 17 -3.00 -13.39 12.86
N PRO A 18 -3.08 -14.74 12.91
CA PRO A 18 -2.07 -15.57 12.28
C PRO A 18 -2.04 -15.32 10.78
N TRP A 19 -0.86 -15.45 10.17
CA TRP A 19 -0.72 -15.30 8.74
C TRP A 19 -1.61 -16.27 7.98
N SER A 20 -2.52 -15.75 7.17
CA SER A 20 -3.50 -16.52 6.39
C SER A 20 -3.39 -16.19 4.90
N THR A 21 -4.02 -17.03 4.07
CA THR A 21 -4.10 -16.79 2.62
C THR A 21 -4.81 -15.47 2.31
N GLU A 22 -5.81 -15.09 3.10
CA GLU A 22 -6.52 -13.82 2.96
C GLU A 22 -5.58 -12.63 3.20
N ILE A 23 -4.83 -12.66 4.32
CA ILE A 23 -3.84 -11.62 4.62
C ILE A 23 -2.77 -11.58 3.53
N ALA A 24 -2.26 -12.74 3.10
CA ALA A 24 -1.26 -12.81 2.04
C ALA A 24 -1.76 -12.16 0.74
N MET A 25 -3.01 -12.39 0.37
CA MET A 25 -3.61 -11.80 -0.83
C MET A 25 -3.71 -10.27 -0.72
N HIS A 26 -4.20 -9.75 0.41
CA HIS A 26 -4.26 -8.30 0.63
C HIS A 26 -2.88 -7.64 0.64
N VAL A 27 -1.90 -8.30 1.26
CA VAL A 27 -0.51 -7.81 1.30
C VAL A 27 0.13 -7.82 -0.09
N GLN A 28 -0.07 -8.89 -0.87
CA GLN A 28 0.44 -8.95 -2.24
C GLN A 28 -0.19 -7.89 -3.14
N ASP A 29 -1.50 -7.66 -3.01
CA ASP A 29 -2.18 -6.60 -3.74
C ASP A 29 -1.64 -5.21 -3.35
N ALA A 30 -1.49 -4.97 -2.06
CA ALA A 30 -0.89 -3.74 -1.55
C ALA A 30 0.57 -3.55 -2.03
N ALA A 31 1.35 -4.62 -2.13
CA ALA A 31 2.71 -4.58 -2.65
C ALA A 31 2.73 -4.26 -4.15
N ARG A 32 1.87 -4.90 -4.95
CA ARG A 32 1.72 -4.64 -6.40
C ARG A 32 1.27 -3.21 -6.69
N CYS A 33 0.38 -2.68 -5.86
CA CYS A 33 -0.11 -1.30 -5.97
C CYS A 33 0.84 -0.25 -5.35
N HIS A 34 2.05 -0.63 -4.93
CA HIS A 34 3.04 0.24 -4.26
C HIS A 34 2.53 0.93 -2.98
N LEU A 35 1.50 0.37 -2.34
CA LEU A 35 0.91 0.93 -1.12
C LEU A 35 1.79 0.66 0.10
N ILE A 36 2.57 -0.43 0.10
CA ILE A 36 3.54 -0.74 1.16
C ILE A 36 4.67 0.31 1.16
N THR A 37 5.24 0.61 0.00
CA THR A 37 6.30 1.63 -0.11
C THR A 37 5.80 3.04 0.23
N GLY A 38 4.50 3.27 0.11
CA GLY A 38 3.80 4.47 0.52
C GLY A 38 3.13 4.40 1.90
N ALA A 39 3.42 3.40 2.73
CA ALA A 39 2.72 3.12 3.98
C ALA A 39 2.59 4.32 4.94
N GLN A 40 3.55 5.24 4.93
CA GLN A 40 3.50 6.49 5.72
C GLN A 40 2.31 7.40 5.34
N ARG A 41 1.72 7.20 4.17
CA ARG A 41 0.58 7.95 3.62
C ARG A 41 -0.57 7.04 3.20
N ALA A 42 -0.51 5.76 3.62
CA ALA A 42 -1.54 4.80 3.27
C ALA A 42 -2.89 5.23 3.85
N PRO A 43 -3.99 5.06 3.10
CA PRO A 43 -5.33 5.23 3.64
C PRO A 43 -5.56 4.32 4.84
N ASP A 44 -6.34 4.77 5.81
CA ASP A 44 -6.63 4.03 7.05
C ASP A 44 -7.11 2.59 6.81
N LEU A 45 -7.84 2.37 5.73
CA LEU A 45 -8.33 1.03 5.34
C LEU A 45 -7.20 0.03 5.00
N ILE A 46 -6.06 0.52 4.52
CA ILE A 46 -4.93 -0.31 4.05
C ILE A 46 -3.81 -0.35 5.10
N ALA A 47 -3.82 0.61 6.02
CA ALA A 47 -2.79 0.76 7.05
C ALA A 47 -2.53 -0.54 7.86
N PRO A 48 -3.55 -1.30 8.31
CA PRO A 48 -3.33 -2.55 9.04
C PRO A 48 -2.60 -3.61 8.21
N TRP A 49 -2.95 -3.76 6.93
CA TRP A 49 -2.34 -4.76 6.03
C TRP A 49 -0.90 -4.41 5.69
N ALA A 50 -0.64 -3.14 5.36
CA ALA A 50 0.72 -2.66 5.10
C ALA A 50 1.60 -2.81 6.34
N GLY A 51 1.09 -2.49 7.51
CA GLY A 51 1.80 -2.66 8.77
C GLY A 51 2.02 -4.13 9.14
N HIS A 52 1.02 -5.00 8.97
CA HIS A 52 1.16 -6.45 9.17
C HIS A 52 2.30 -7.01 8.29
N ALA A 53 2.37 -6.60 7.02
CA ALA A 53 3.43 -6.99 6.11
C ALA A 53 4.82 -6.60 6.62
N VAL A 54 4.98 -5.38 7.15
CA VAL A 54 6.24 -4.91 7.72
C VAL A 54 6.65 -5.76 8.93
N TRP A 55 5.74 -5.98 9.88
CA TRP A 55 6.03 -6.76 11.08
C TRP A 55 6.32 -8.23 10.78
N LYS A 56 5.58 -8.81 9.82
CA LYS A 56 5.84 -10.16 9.34
C LYS A 56 7.24 -10.30 8.73
N TYR A 57 7.62 -9.37 7.87
CA TYR A 57 8.96 -9.34 7.27
C TYR A 57 10.06 -9.25 8.35
N VAL A 58 9.90 -8.34 9.32
CA VAL A 58 10.87 -8.19 10.41
C VAL A 58 11.00 -9.48 11.21
N ALA A 59 9.88 -10.13 11.52
CA ALA A 59 9.91 -11.40 12.25
C ALA A 59 10.57 -12.53 11.46
N ASP A 60 10.23 -12.67 10.18
CA ASP A 60 10.70 -13.77 9.33
C ASP A 60 12.19 -13.64 8.96
N VAL A 61 12.63 -12.42 8.65
CA VAL A 61 13.99 -12.17 8.13
C VAL A 61 14.98 -11.85 9.24
N MET A 62 14.54 -11.11 10.25
CA MET A 62 15.43 -10.60 11.30
C MET A 62 15.19 -11.28 12.66
N GLY A 63 14.07 -12.00 12.78
CA GLY A 63 13.66 -12.68 14.02
C GLY A 63 12.72 -11.84 14.90
N GLU A 64 11.83 -12.54 15.62
CA GLU A 64 10.81 -11.91 16.46
C GLU A 64 11.36 -10.99 17.56
N ALA A 65 12.56 -11.29 18.08
CA ALA A 65 13.20 -10.46 19.09
C ALA A 65 13.46 -9.02 18.63
N VAL A 66 13.63 -8.83 17.31
CA VAL A 66 13.85 -7.49 16.73
C VAL A 66 12.63 -6.61 16.87
N ILE A 67 11.42 -7.18 16.89
CA ILE A 67 10.18 -6.43 17.12
C ILE A 67 10.24 -5.67 18.45
N ALA A 68 10.64 -6.37 19.53
CA ALA A 68 10.78 -5.76 20.85
C ALA A 68 11.83 -4.64 20.85
N ASN A 69 12.93 -4.84 20.13
CA ASN A 69 13.99 -3.83 20.00
C ASN A 69 13.47 -2.60 19.24
N VAL A 70 12.75 -2.77 18.12
CA VAL A 70 12.13 -1.66 17.38
C VAL A 70 11.21 -0.85 18.29
N LEU A 71 10.32 -1.51 19.04
CA LEU A 71 9.37 -0.85 19.94
C LEU A 71 10.10 -0.09 21.05
N TYR A 72 11.11 -0.71 21.66
CA TYR A 72 11.92 -0.07 22.69
C TYR A 72 12.63 1.17 22.14
N MET A 73 13.30 1.04 21.00
CA MET A 73 14.05 2.15 20.39
C MET A 73 13.12 3.26 19.86
N ALA A 74 11.95 2.91 19.32
CA ALA A 74 10.94 3.88 18.93
C ALA A 74 10.43 4.69 20.12
N ARG A 75 10.24 4.04 21.27
CA ARG A 75 9.86 4.71 22.53
C ARG A 75 10.93 5.64 23.04
N VAL A 76 12.18 5.20 23.08
CA VAL A 76 13.33 5.98 23.59
C VAL A 76 13.63 7.17 22.69
N SER A 77 13.69 6.96 21.39
CA SER A 77 13.98 8.00 20.39
C SER A 77 12.79 8.92 20.10
N ARG A 78 11.59 8.54 20.56
CA ARG A 78 10.32 9.20 20.23
C ARG A 78 10.06 9.29 18.73
N SER A 79 10.66 8.39 17.94
CA SER A 79 10.52 8.32 16.49
C SER A 79 10.48 6.86 16.06
N MET A 80 9.44 6.51 15.31
CA MET A 80 9.30 5.20 14.71
C MET A 80 10.44 4.90 13.72
N GLU A 81 10.78 5.89 12.88
CA GLU A 81 11.84 5.75 11.87
C GLU A 81 13.19 5.44 12.51
N LYS A 82 13.53 6.17 13.58
CA LYS A 82 14.75 5.88 14.35
C LYS A 82 14.66 4.52 15.04
N GLY A 83 13.48 4.12 15.50
CA GLY A 83 13.26 2.81 16.09
C GLY A 83 13.65 1.69 15.14
N PHE A 84 13.14 1.72 13.92
CA PHE A 84 13.53 0.78 12.88
C PHE A 84 15.00 0.90 12.51
N GLN A 85 15.49 2.10 12.27
CA GLN A 85 16.88 2.31 11.89
C GLN A 85 17.88 1.74 12.90
N TYR A 86 17.66 1.96 14.20
CA TYR A 86 18.55 1.42 15.25
C TYR A 86 18.43 -0.09 15.42
N ALA A 87 17.25 -0.67 15.23
CA ALA A 87 17.03 -2.10 15.41
C ALA A 87 17.38 -2.94 14.18
N THR A 88 17.18 -2.40 12.98
CA THR A 88 17.37 -3.13 11.71
C THR A 88 18.62 -2.69 10.94
N GLY A 89 19.16 -1.51 11.25
CA GLY A 89 20.26 -0.90 10.49
C GLY A 89 19.84 -0.24 9.17
N MET A 90 18.54 -0.29 8.82
CA MET A 90 18.00 0.23 7.56
C MET A 90 17.19 1.50 7.78
N ASP A 91 17.24 2.40 6.81
CA ASP A 91 16.31 3.51 6.76
C ASP A 91 14.90 3.04 6.33
N MET A 92 13.87 3.81 6.67
CA MET A 92 12.49 3.42 6.45
C MET A 92 12.15 3.19 4.98
N SER A 93 12.72 3.97 4.07
CA SER A 93 12.46 3.82 2.64
C SER A 93 13.02 2.51 2.09
N THR A 94 14.23 2.14 2.48
CA THR A 94 14.86 0.87 2.13
C THR A 94 14.08 -0.30 2.73
N LEU A 95 13.72 -0.22 4.01
CA LEU A 95 12.93 -1.25 4.67
C LEU A 95 11.61 -1.51 3.95
N LEU A 96 10.82 -0.46 3.63
CA LEU A 96 9.54 -0.61 2.95
C LEU A 96 9.69 -1.17 1.53
N LEU A 97 10.78 -0.86 0.85
CA LEU A 97 11.09 -1.44 -0.46
C LEU A 97 11.38 -2.94 -0.35
N GLU A 98 12.21 -3.34 0.62
CA GLU A 98 12.53 -4.76 0.85
C GLU A 98 11.29 -5.56 1.29
N VAL A 99 10.45 -4.99 2.17
CA VAL A 99 9.17 -5.59 2.54
C VAL A 99 8.29 -5.84 1.32
N SER A 100 8.18 -4.84 0.44
CA SER A 100 7.40 -4.96 -0.78
C SER A 100 7.92 -6.07 -1.69
N GLN A 101 9.26 -6.15 -1.88
CA GLN A 101 9.90 -7.19 -2.69
C GLN A 101 9.74 -8.58 -2.08
N TYR A 102 9.89 -8.69 -0.76
CA TYR A 102 9.72 -9.95 -0.03
C TYR A 102 8.33 -10.56 -0.27
N HIS A 103 7.28 -9.76 -0.12
CA HIS A 103 5.91 -10.22 -0.30
C HIS A 103 5.50 -10.44 -1.76
N LEU A 104 6.24 -9.89 -2.71
CA LEU A 104 6.06 -10.19 -4.15
C LEU A 104 6.73 -11.51 -4.56
N GLY A 105 7.43 -12.20 -3.64
CA GLY A 105 8.03 -13.51 -3.92
C GLY A 105 9.16 -13.49 -4.95
N GLY A 106 9.84 -12.36 -5.11
CA GLY A 106 10.90 -12.22 -6.12
C GLY A 106 10.37 -12.22 -7.58
N GLU A 107 9.06 -12.22 -7.77
CA GLU A 107 8.46 -11.93 -9.08
C GLU A 107 8.75 -10.46 -9.44
N ALA A 108 9.90 -10.26 -10.04
CA ALA A 108 10.39 -8.95 -10.49
C ALA A 108 9.66 -8.45 -11.76
N ASN A 109 8.38 -8.78 -11.88
CA ASN A 109 7.49 -8.10 -12.80
C ASN A 109 6.31 -7.56 -12.00
N PRO A 110 6.43 -6.37 -11.40
CA PRO A 110 5.24 -5.62 -11.13
C PRO A 110 4.53 -5.52 -12.47
N VAL A 111 3.34 -6.11 -12.59
CA VAL A 111 2.40 -5.63 -13.61
C VAL A 111 2.38 -4.14 -13.38
N MET A 112 2.98 -3.42 -14.30
CA MET A 112 3.17 -1.99 -14.21
C MET A 112 1.78 -1.38 -14.42
N PHE A 113 0.94 -1.49 -13.38
CA PHE A 113 -0.07 -0.47 -13.21
C PHE A 113 0.76 0.80 -13.02
N PRO A 114 0.74 1.73 -13.98
CA PRO A 114 1.44 2.98 -13.81
C PRO A 114 1.01 3.47 -12.44
N ALA A 115 1.99 3.57 -11.54
CA ALA A 115 1.75 3.98 -10.17
C ALA A 115 0.66 5.03 -10.22
N LEU A 116 -0.39 4.90 -9.39
CA LEU A 116 -1.35 5.97 -9.14
C LEU A 116 -0.59 7.14 -8.49
N SER A 117 0.56 7.40 -9.10
CA SER A 117 1.48 8.44 -8.79
C SER A 117 0.78 9.73 -9.09
N SER A 118 0.22 10.30 -8.04
CA SER A 118 -0.24 11.68 -8.00
C SER A 118 -1.24 12.01 -9.14
N ALA A 119 -2.41 12.52 -8.80
CA ALA A 119 -3.37 13.08 -9.77
C ALA A 119 -2.74 14.04 -10.80
N LYS A 120 -1.53 14.54 -10.56
CA LYS A 120 -0.70 15.32 -11.49
C LYS A 120 -0.14 14.49 -12.65
N ASN A 121 0.28 13.23 -12.38
CA ASN A 121 0.85 12.37 -13.44
C ASN A 121 -0.24 11.75 -14.32
N LEU A 122 -1.40 11.42 -13.76
CA LEU A 122 -2.58 11.02 -14.52
C LEU A 122 -3.04 12.14 -15.48
N ARG A 123 -2.94 13.40 -15.06
CA ARG A 123 -3.25 14.56 -15.90
C ARG A 123 -2.22 14.78 -17.00
N LYS A 124 -0.96 14.49 -16.75
CA LYS A 124 0.12 14.60 -17.73
C LYS A 124 0.02 13.49 -18.77
N ALA A 125 -0.31 12.27 -18.36
CA ALA A 125 -0.57 11.14 -19.24
C ALA A 125 -1.82 11.37 -20.12
N ALA A 126 -2.91 11.89 -19.55
CA ALA A 126 -4.12 12.23 -20.29
C ALA A 126 -3.92 13.37 -21.29
N LYS A 127 -3.01 14.34 -21.02
CA LYS A 127 -2.64 15.41 -21.95
C LYS A 127 -1.73 14.95 -23.09
N ASN A 128 -0.94 13.90 -22.86
CA ASN A 128 0.05 13.41 -23.82
C ASN A 128 -0.46 12.24 -24.67
N GLY A 129 -1.78 12.01 -24.73
CA GLY A 129 -2.37 10.94 -25.57
C GLY A 129 -2.02 9.52 -25.11
N GLY A 130 -1.60 9.33 -23.85
CA GLY A 130 -1.49 8.00 -23.27
C GLY A 130 -2.87 7.35 -23.18
N ASP A 131 -2.94 6.06 -23.51
CA ASP A 131 -4.12 5.21 -23.64
C ASP A 131 -5.03 5.10 -22.40
N PHE A 132 -5.53 6.22 -21.89
CA PHE A 132 -6.63 6.23 -20.94
C PHE A 132 -7.91 6.68 -21.64
N PRO A 133 -8.78 5.75 -22.01
CA PRO A 133 -9.97 6.07 -22.81
C PRO A 133 -11.06 6.82 -22.05
N ILE A 134 -10.88 7.06 -20.74
CA ILE A 134 -11.91 7.70 -19.92
C ILE A 134 -11.42 9.06 -19.41
N PRO A 135 -12.04 10.17 -19.83
CA PRO A 135 -11.73 11.48 -19.28
C PRO A 135 -12.23 11.57 -17.83
N LEU A 136 -11.32 11.40 -16.88
CA LEU A 136 -11.61 11.52 -15.46
C LEU A 136 -12.00 12.96 -15.11
N LYS A 137 -13.28 13.21 -14.84
CA LYS A 137 -13.80 14.51 -14.39
C LYS A 137 -13.74 14.59 -12.87
N ARG A 138 -13.21 15.70 -12.33
CA ARG A 138 -12.96 15.88 -10.88
C ARG A 138 -14.20 15.83 -9.98
N HIS A 139 -15.37 16.10 -10.53
CA HIS A 139 -16.64 16.23 -9.79
C HIS A 139 -17.51 14.98 -9.87
N LEU A 140 -16.99 13.91 -10.51
CA LEU A 140 -17.68 12.62 -10.61
C LEU A 140 -17.09 11.63 -9.64
N ASN A 141 -17.95 10.97 -8.89
CA ASN A 141 -17.59 9.79 -8.12
C ASN A 141 -17.74 8.57 -9.03
N TYR A 142 -16.65 7.84 -9.25
CA TYR A 142 -16.64 6.62 -10.03
C TYR A 142 -16.96 5.43 -9.10
N ARG A 143 -18.10 4.78 -9.31
CA ARG A 143 -18.60 3.70 -8.44
C ARG A 143 -18.17 2.33 -8.92
N GLN A 144 -18.26 2.08 -10.22
CA GLN A 144 -17.98 0.78 -10.81
C GLN A 144 -17.49 0.93 -12.23
N VAL A 145 -16.54 0.06 -12.61
CA VAL A 145 -16.04 -0.07 -13.97
C VAL A 145 -16.21 -1.52 -14.39
N SER A 146 -16.82 -1.75 -15.54
CA SER A 146 -16.95 -3.07 -16.14
C SER A 146 -16.37 -3.06 -17.55
N LEU A 147 -15.45 -3.98 -17.82
CA LEU A 147 -14.81 -4.10 -19.13
C LEU A 147 -15.57 -5.12 -19.98
N HIS A 148 -15.87 -4.76 -21.22
CA HIS A 148 -16.43 -5.71 -22.18
C HIS A 148 -15.40 -6.79 -22.51
N PRO A 149 -15.80 -8.05 -22.75
CA PRO A 149 -14.87 -9.15 -23.04
C PRO A 149 -13.93 -8.92 -24.24
N ASN A 150 -14.31 -8.06 -25.20
CA ASN A 150 -13.44 -7.69 -26.33
C ASN A 150 -12.31 -6.70 -25.95
N GLY A 151 -12.29 -6.19 -24.73
CA GLY A 151 -11.28 -5.25 -24.26
C GLY A 151 -11.32 -3.82 -24.83
N GLN A 152 -12.27 -3.54 -25.73
CA GLN A 152 -12.31 -2.25 -26.45
C GLN A 152 -13.32 -1.25 -25.86
N VAL A 153 -14.26 -1.73 -25.05
CA VAL A 153 -15.33 -0.91 -24.47
C VAL A 153 -15.40 -1.15 -22.99
N CYS A 154 -15.55 -0.11 -22.21
CA CYS A 154 -15.85 -0.20 -20.80
C CYS A 154 -17.10 0.61 -20.44
N ALA A 155 -17.90 0.09 -19.53
CA ALA A 155 -19.01 0.77 -18.90
C ALA A 155 -18.53 1.32 -17.54
N VAL A 156 -18.83 2.57 -17.29
CA VAL A 156 -18.42 3.25 -16.05
C VAL A 156 -19.64 3.83 -15.37
N VAL A 157 -19.91 3.37 -14.17
CA VAL A 157 -20.98 3.93 -13.34
C VAL A 157 -20.43 5.11 -12.58
N THR A 158 -21.02 6.27 -12.80
CA THR A 158 -20.63 7.53 -12.15
C THR A 158 -21.78 8.07 -11.32
N GLU A 159 -21.43 8.74 -10.23
CA GLU A 159 -22.38 9.48 -9.41
C GLU A 159 -22.04 10.97 -9.46
N GLU A 160 -23.01 11.77 -9.86
CA GLU A 160 -22.92 13.22 -9.89
C GLU A 160 -24.07 13.81 -9.08
N ARG A 161 -23.76 14.51 -7.98
CA ARG A 161 -24.76 15.15 -7.09
C ARG A 161 -25.89 14.22 -6.66
N GLY A 162 -25.56 12.96 -6.34
CA GLY A 162 -26.53 11.95 -5.92
C GLY A 162 -27.30 11.27 -7.06
N GLN A 163 -27.00 11.59 -8.32
CA GLN A 163 -27.58 10.91 -9.48
C GLN A 163 -26.58 9.92 -10.07
N ILE A 164 -27.03 8.68 -10.28
CA ILE A 164 -26.23 7.62 -10.88
C ILE A 164 -26.41 7.68 -12.41
N LYS A 165 -25.29 7.68 -13.14
CA LYS A 165 -25.22 7.67 -14.61
C LYS A 165 -24.30 6.54 -15.06
N ILE A 166 -24.62 5.91 -16.18
CA ILE A 166 -23.82 4.88 -16.85
C ILE A 166 -23.26 5.44 -18.14
#